data_8c014d1209869cbbffc9e0301edc340a
#
_entry.id   8c014d1209869cbbffc9e0301edc340a
#
_cell.length_a   1.000
_cell.length_b   1.000
_cell.length_c   1.000
_cell.angle_alpha   90.00
_cell.angle_beta   90.00
_cell.angle_gamma   90.00
#
_symmetry.space_group_name_H-M   'P 1'
#
loop_
_entity.id
_entity.type
_entity.pdbx_description
1 polymer ?
#
loop_
_entity_poly.entity_id
_entity_poly.type
_entity_poly.pdbx_seq_one_letter_code
_entity_poly.pdbx_strand_id
1 'polypeptide(L)'
;MTNPTSTTTAPPNADSRAGRREWTALGVLMLPLLLVSMDVSVLYFALPAIGADLRPSGTQQLWILDVYGFVLAGLLMTMGALGDRIGRRRLLLMGAAAFGGASLLAAYADSAGTLIAARAVLGVGGATLMPSTMALLRTMFTDPGQRAKAIGLWSGVMTGGIALGSVMSGILVEHFWWGSVFLVNLPAMALLLLLGPFLLPESRNPSPGRFDWLGVPLSMAAVLPVVYGVKEIPSEGPHPLYVVSVTVGLLFAVLFVHRQRTTASPLVPPVLLKGPGFTPALVLNLVASLAMLGSAIFTTQYIQSVLGMSPLAAALWSLLPAVFIGAAGPVTARLVQRGAARGYVVAGGFAAMAAGFVLLALIGTDSLWLVLTGAGVLACGMVAIVSQLTDLAMSGAPVERAGTASSLLETAAEFGGALGMAVLGSIGTAVYRHEMPATAPAAARETLGGALATAARLPGPAGEALTRTAREAFTSGMQGAAAAGAVLLALTAAGAAVTLRRR
;
A
#
# COMPACT_ATOMS: atom_id res chain seq x y z
N MET A 1 25.49 58.45 20.95
CA MET A 1 24.18 58.38 20.26
C MET A 1 24.44 57.78 18.91
N THR A 2 24.32 56.44 18.78
CA THR A 2 24.48 55.71 17.52
C THR A 2 23.12 55.12 17.21
N ASN A 3 22.60 55.54 16.07
CA ASN A 3 21.29 55.17 15.52
C ASN A 3 21.27 53.65 15.16
N PRO A 4 20.25 52.85 15.53
CA PRO A 4 20.10 51.51 15.04
C PRO A 4 19.52 51.57 13.62
N THR A 5 20.29 51.13 12.65
CA THR A 5 19.87 50.89 11.25
C THR A 5 18.73 49.88 11.24
N SER A 6 17.52 50.34 10.90
CA SER A 6 16.38 49.51 10.57
C SER A 6 16.68 48.70 9.32
N THR A 7 16.94 47.40 9.47
CA THR A 7 16.93 46.43 8.36
C THR A 7 15.52 46.27 7.86
N THR A 8 15.21 47.01 6.82
CA THR A 8 14.00 46.83 5.99
C THR A 8 14.15 45.48 5.30
N THR A 9 13.43 44.46 5.75
CA THR A 9 13.27 43.21 5.01
C THR A 9 12.58 43.51 3.70
N ALA A 10 13.31 43.43 2.61
CA ALA A 10 12.74 43.55 1.26
C ALA A 10 11.57 42.56 1.08
N PRO A 11 10.46 42.95 0.42
CA PRO A 11 9.39 42.04 0.15
C PRO A 11 9.92 40.86 -0.69
N PRO A 12 9.40 39.64 -0.52
CA PRO A 12 9.84 38.47 -1.26
C PRO A 12 9.71 38.77 -2.76
N ASN A 13 10.81 38.55 -3.50
CA ASN A 13 10.93 38.82 -4.91
C ASN A 13 9.74 38.22 -5.69
N ALA A 14 9.12 39.01 -6.55
CA ALA A 14 8.03 38.59 -7.48
C ALA A 14 8.45 37.41 -8.39
N ASP A 15 9.76 37.16 -8.56
CA ASP A 15 10.36 36.06 -9.34
C ASP A 15 10.28 34.69 -8.68
N SER A 16 9.79 34.57 -7.44
CA SER A 16 9.69 33.27 -6.74
C SER A 16 8.39 32.48 -7.04
N ARG A 17 7.46 33.04 -7.78
CA ARG A 17 6.18 32.40 -8.09
C ARG A 17 6.29 31.53 -9.33
N ALA A 18 5.88 30.26 -9.17
CA ALA A 18 5.75 29.30 -10.26
C ALA A 18 4.74 29.80 -11.30
N GLY A 19 5.13 29.77 -12.58
CA GLY A 19 4.33 30.17 -13.71
C GLY A 19 3.54 29.02 -14.36
N ARG A 20 3.02 29.25 -15.57
CA ARG A 20 2.25 28.25 -16.30
C ARG A 20 3.04 26.98 -16.60
N ARG A 21 4.34 27.09 -16.84
CA ARG A 21 5.22 25.95 -17.15
C ARG A 21 5.30 24.99 -15.97
N GLU A 22 5.50 25.49 -14.77
CA GLU A 22 5.61 24.70 -13.54
C GLU A 22 4.30 23.99 -13.20
N TRP A 23 3.16 24.67 -13.41
CA TRP A 23 1.84 24.05 -13.23
C TRP A 23 1.52 22.98 -14.28
N THR A 24 1.94 23.17 -15.55
CA THR A 24 1.84 22.12 -16.57
C THR A 24 2.76 20.93 -16.24
N ALA A 25 3.98 21.21 -15.78
CA ALA A 25 4.91 20.19 -15.33
C ALA A 25 4.34 19.39 -14.14
N LEU A 26 3.67 20.06 -13.20
CA LEU A 26 2.94 19.39 -12.12
C LEU A 26 1.86 18.45 -12.66
N GLY A 27 1.06 18.88 -13.64
CA GLY A 27 0.07 18.01 -14.28
C GLY A 27 0.68 16.73 -14.85
N VAL A 28 1.83 16.83 -15.52
CA VAL A 28 2.56 15.69 -16.05
C VAL A 28 3.09 14.78 -14.92
N LEU A 29 3.55 15.37 -13.81
CA LEU A 29 4.00 14.61 -12.63
C LEU A 29 2.86 13.89 -11.88
N MET A 30 1.61 14.39 -12.00
CA MET A 30 0.46 13.73 -11.37
C MET A 30 0.09 12.43 -12.06
N LEU A 31 0.42 12.24 -13.35
CA LEU A 31 0.10 11.02 -14.09
C LEU A 31 0.75 9.77 -13.50
N PRO A 32 2.09 9.68 -13.33
CA PRO A 32 2.70 8.51 -12.73
C PRO A 32 2.23 8.28 -11.29
N LEU A 33 1.99 9.34 -10.53
CA LEU A 33 1.48 9.26 -9.17
C LEU A 33 0.08 8.64 -9.15
N LEU A 34 -0.81 9.09 -10.04
CA LEU A 34 -2.16 8.56 -10.20
C LEU A 34 -2.11 7.05 -10.47
N LEU A 35 -1.27 6.64 -11.43
CA LEU A 35 -1.17 5.23 -11.83
C LEU A 35 -0.60 4.34 -10.72
N VAL A 36 0.44 4.79 -10.02
CA VAL A 36 0.99 4.07 -8.86
C VAL A 36 -0.06 3.92 -7.77
N SER A 37 -0.89 4.95 -7.55
CA SER A 37 -2.00 4.89 -6.58
C SER A 37 -3.14 3.98 -7.02
N MET A 38 -3.48 4.00 -8.32
CA MET A 38 -4.47 3.11 -8.91
C MET A 38 -4.06 1.64 -8.83
N ASP A 39 -2.77 1.34 -9.02
CA ASP A 39 -2.23 -0.01 -9.01
C ASP A 39 -2.47 -0.73 -7.66
N VAL A 40 -2.56 0.01 -6.57
CA VAL A 40 -2.89 -0.52 -5.24
C VAL A 40 -4.28 -1.15 -5.20
N SER A 41 -5.27 -0.58 -5.90
CA SER A 41 -6.67 -1.02 -5.84
C SER A 41 -7.12 -1.83 -7.06
N VAL A 42 -6.52 -1.59 -8.21
CA VAL A 42 -6.90 -2.20 -9.49
C VAL A 42 -6.94 -3.73 -9.41
N LEU A 43 -5.93 -4.35 -8.82
CA LEU A 43 -5.81 -5.80 -8.77
C LEU A 43 -6.85 -6.50 -7.89
N TYR A 44 -7.35 -5.83 -6.86
CA TYR A 44 -8.40 -6.43 -6.03
C TYR A 44 -9.64 -6.78 -6.85
N PHE A 45 -9.98 -5.94 -7.83
CA PHE A 45 -11.15 -6.13 -8.69
C PHE A 45 -10.85 -7.04 -9.90
N ALA A 46 -9.60 -7.10 -10.34
CA ALA A 46 -9.18 -8.00 -11.42
C ALA A 46 -8.89 -9.43 -10.95
N LEU A 47 -8.65 -9.63 -9.64
CA LEU A 47 -8.19 -10.89 -9.09
C LEU A 47 -9.09 -12.09 -9.39
N PRO A 48 -10.44 -12.01 -9.33
CA PRO A 48 -11.30 -13.13 -9.70
C PRO A 48 -11.15 -13.53 -11.17
N ALA A 49 -11.01 -12.56 -12.09
CA ALA A 49 -10.79 -12.81 -13.51
C ALA A 49 -9.40 -13.43 -13.79
N ILE A 50 -8.36 -12.94 -13.12
CA ILE A 50 -7.01 -13.53 -13.12
C ILE A 50 -7.07 -14.97 -12.60
N GLY A 51 -7.82 -15.20 -11.52
CA GLY A 51 -8.00 -16.52 -10.93
C GLY A 51 -8.68 -17.53 -11.87
N ALA A 52 -9.65 -17.08 -12.65
CA ALA A 52 -10.35 -17.89 -13.63
C ALA A 52 -9.44 -18.27 -14.83
N ASP A 53 -8.61 -17.33 -15.28
CA ASP A 53 -7.78 -17.46 -16.48
C ASP A 53 -6.44 -18.19 -16.19
N LEU A 54 -5.60 -17.63 -15.30
CA LEU A 54 -4.27 -18.14 -15.00
C LEU A 54 -4.26 -19.28 -13.95
N ARG A 55 -5.35 -19.48 -13.23
CA ARG A 55 -5.52 -20.52 -12.19
C ARG A 55 -4.35 -20.58 -11.18
N PRO A 56 -3.99 -19.45 -10.58
CA PRO A 56 -2.90 -19.41 -9.61
C PRO A 56 -3.26 -20.24 -8.38
N SER A 57 -2.26 -20.85 -7.74
CA SER A 57 -2.44 -21.40 -6.38
C SER A 57 -2.80 -20.30 -5.39
N GLY A 58 -3.30 -20.65 -4.20
CA GLY A 58 -3.61 -19.67 -3.15
C GLY A 58 -2.41 -18.79 -2.81
N THR A 59 -1.21 -19.39 -2.69
CA THR A 59 0.03 -18.66 -2.45
C THR A 59 0.42 -17.76 -3.62
N GLN A 60 0.31 -18.24 -4.86
CA GLN A 60 0.58 -17.40 -6.05
C GLN A 60 -0.37 -16.20 -6.13
N GLN A 61 -1.64 -16.37 -5.75
CA GLN A 61 -2.60 -15.27 -5.65
C GLN A 61 -2.14 -14.18 -4.68
N LEU A 62 -1.64 -14.58 -3.51
CA LEU A 62 -1.06 -13.65 -2.53
C LEU A 62 0.21 -12.97 -3.08
N TRP A 63 1.07 -13.71 -3.80
CA TRP A 63 2.26 -13.12 -4.42
C TRP A 63 1.93 -12.13 -5.55
N ILE A 64 0.93 -12.40 -6.37
CA ILE A 64 0.45 -11.48 -7.41
C ILE A 64 0.06 -10.13 -6.79
N LEU A 65 -0.59 -10.14 -5.62
CA LEU A 65 -0.99 -8.91 -4.93
C LEU A 65 0.18 -8.19 -4.26
N ASP A 66 1.04 -8.94 -3.57
CA ASP A 66 1.96 -8.38 -2.58
C ASP A 66 3.34 -8.02 -3.10
N VAL A 67 3.86 -8.77 -4.11
CA VAL A 67 5.26 -8.62 -4.54
C VAL A 67 5.58 -7.20 -4.97
N TYR A 68 4.62 -6.51 -5.59
CA TYR A 68 4.72 -5.10 -5.93
C TYR A 68 4.99 -4.25 -4.68
N GLY A 69 4.15 -4.37 -3.65
CA GLY A 69 4.27 -3.61 -2.40
C GLY A 69 5.57 -3.92 -1.66
N PHE A 70 6.01 -5.17 -1.62
CA PHE A 70 7.28 -5.55 -0.98
C PHE A 70 8.49 -4.96 -1.68
N VAL A 71 8.55 -5.05 -3.01
CA VAL A 71 9.63 -4.47 -3.79
C VAL A 71 9.61 -2.95 -3.70
N LEU A 72 8.44 -2.35 -3.80
CA LEU A 72 8.24 -0.91 -3.65
C LEU A 72 8.73 -0.43 -2.28
N ALA A 73 8.24 -1.01 -1.19
CA ALA A 73 8.60 -0.64 0.19
C ALA A 73 10.12 -0.78 0.44
N GLY A 74 10.71 -1.89 0.00
CA GLY A 74 12.13 -2.13 0.19
C GLY A 74 13.05 -1.21 -0.61
N LEU A 75 12.59 -0.71 -1.77
CA LEU A 75 13.38 0.14 -2.65
C LEU A 75 13.08 1.64 -2.51
N LEU A 76 11.97 2.02 -1.88
CA LEU A 76 11.51 3.41 -1.82
C LEU A 76 12.58 4.38 -1.31
N MET A 77 13.20 4.06 -0.17
CA MET A 77 14.28 4.87 0.40
C MET A 77 15.54 4.88 -0.47
N THR A 78 15.86 3.72 -1.02
CA THR A 78 17.02 3.54 -1.91
C THR A 78 16.90 4.39 -3.16
N MET A 79 15.74 4.34 -3.82
CA MET A 79 15.47 5.13 -5.03
C MET A 79 15.40 6.62 -4.72
N GLY A 80 14.95 7.01 -3.53
CA GLY A 80 15.06 8.38 -3.04
C GLY A 80 16.51 8.87 -3.02
N ALA A 81 17.41 8.12 -2.37
CA ALA A 81 18.83 8.45 -2.29
C ALA A 81 19.55 8.33 -3.65
N LEU A 82 19.16 7.39 -4.50
CA LEU A 82 19.69 7.25 -5.86
C LEU A 82 19.31 8.47 -6.72
N GLY A 83 18.08 8.97 -6.60
CA GLY A 83 17.62 10.16 -7.33
C GLY A 83 18.41 11.40 -6.97
N ASP A 84 18.84 11.57 -5.72
CA ASP A 84 19.71 12.67 -5.31
C ASP A 84 21.09 12.62 -5.98
N ARG A 85 21.55 11.43 -6.38
CA ARG A 85 22.86 11.23 -7.03
C ARG A 85 22.82 11.36 -8.54
N ILE A 86 21.93 10.60 -9.20
CA ILE A 86 21.90 10.53 -10.67
C ILE A 86 21.01 11.62 -11.29
N GLY A 87 20.17 12.25 -10.47
CA GLY A 87 19.19 13.25 -10.87
C GLY A 87 17.75 12.73 -10.78
N ARG A 88 16.88 13.54 -10.19
CA ARG A 88 15.48 13.18 -9.91
C ARG A 88 14.68 12.96 -11.20
N ARG A 89 14.84 13.84 -12.21
CA ARG A 89 14.20 13.68 -13.51
C ARG A 89 14.66 12.42 -14.23
N ARG A 90 15.98 12.16 -14.27
CA ARG A 90 16.53 10.96 -14.91
C ARG A 90 15.99 9.69 -14.27
N LEU A 91 15.99 9.62 -12.94
CA LEU A 91 15.47 8.47 -12.23
C LEU A 91 13.96 8.28 -12.48
N LEU A 92 13.18 9.37 -12.49
CA LEU A 92 11.76 9.34 -12.81
C LEU A 92 11.49 8.74 -14.21
N LEU A 93 12.24 9.20 -15.22
CA LEU A 93 12.07 8.70 -16.60
C LEU A 93 12.49 7.24 -16.75
N MET A 94 13.58 6.83 -16.10
CA MET A 94 13.98 5.40 -16.07
C MET A 94 12.90 4.54 -15.41
N GLY A 95 12.34 5.01 -14.31
CA GLY A 95 11.23 4.34 -13.62
C GLY A 95 9.96 4.27 -14.47
N ALA A 96 9.63 5.33 -15.19
CA ALA A 96 8.50 5.36 -16.11
C ALA A 96 8.66 4.34 -17.26
N ALA A 97 9.87 4.23 -17.82
CA ALA A 97 10.17 3.23 -18.85
C ALA A 97 10.06 1.79 -18.30
N ALA A 98 10.62 1.54 -17.11
CA ALA A 98 10.53 0.24 -16.44
C ALA A 98 9.08 -0.11 -16.08
N PHE A 99 8.33 0.85 -15.53
CA PHE A 99 6.92 0.66 -15.15
C PHE A 99 6.04 0.39 -16.39
N GLY A 100 6.21 1.16 -17.47
CA GLY A 100 5.49 0.96 -18.72
C GLY A 100 5.81 -0.39 -19.37
N GLY A 101 7.10 -0.76 -19.47
CA GLY A 101 7.53 -2.05 -19.99
C GLY A 101 7.00 -3.23 -19.16
N ALA A 102 7.05 -3.13 -17.82
CA ALA A 102 6.52 -4.14 -16.94
C ALA A 102 4.98 -4.22 -17.00
N SER A 103 4.29 -3.09 -17.22
CA SER A 103 2.84 -3.07 -17.44
C SER A 103 2.45 -3.85 -18.70
N LEU A 104 3.23 -3.72 -19.76
CA LEU A 104 3.02 -4.49 -20.99
C LEU A 104 3.23 -5.99 -20.74
N LEU A 105 4.30 -6.38 -20.04
CA LEU A 105 4.55 -7.78 -19.66
C LEU A 105 3.44 -8.33 -18.76
N ALA A 106 2.94 -7.54 -17.82
CA ALA A 106 1.86 -7.95 -16.93
C ALA A 106 0.53 -8.14 -17.69
N ALA A 107 0.21 -7.26 -18.65
CA ALA A 107 -1.01 -7.33 -19.44
C ALA A 107 -1.12 -8.62 -20.27
N TYR A 108 0.00 -9.12 -20.76
CA TYR A 108 0.09 -10.32 -21.62
C TYR A 108 0.74 -11.51 -20.90
N ALA A 109 0.70 -11.53 -19.56
CA ALA A 109 1.22 -12.67 -18.81
C ALA A 109 0.37 -13.93 -19.08
N ASP A 110 1.03 -15.03 -19.38
CA ASP A 110 0.47 -16.33 -19.70
C ASP A 110 0.46 -17.31 -18.53
N SER A 111 1.08 -16.90 -17.42
CA SER A 111 1.19 -17.69 -16.19
C SER A 111 1.24 -16.80 -14.95
N ALA A 112 0.86 -17.37 -13.81
CA ALA A 112 0.99 -16.70 -12.52
C ALA A 112 2.43 -16.26 -12.22
N GLY A 113 3.43 -17.10 -12.62
CA GLY A 113 4.84 -16.78 -12.42
C GLY A 113 5.30 -15.57 -13.22
N THR A 114 4.91 -15.49 -14.51
CA THR A 114 5.18 -14.33 -15.38
C THR A 114 4.55 -13.06 -14.82
N LEU A 115 3.30 -13.14 -14.34
CA LEU A 115 2.60 -12.02 -13.74
C LEU A 115 3.30 -11.55 -12.45
N ILE A 116 3.70 -12.46 -11.56
CA ILE A 116 4.45 -12.14 -10.33
C ILE A 116 5.77 -11.45 -10.68
N ALA A 117 6.53 -11.95 -11.65
CA ALA A 117 7.78 -11.33 -12.10
C ALA A 117 7.55 -9.92 -12.67
N ALA A 118 6.53 -9.73 -13.50
CA ALA A 118 6.17 -8.41 -14.02
C ALA A 118 5.77 -7.45 -12.91
N ARG A 119 5.01 -7.91 -11.92
CA ARG A 119 4.63 -7.14 -10.72
C ARG A 119 5.85 -6.73 -9.87
N ALA A 120 6.86 -7.59 -9.75
CA ALA A 120 8.10 -7.22 -9.08
C ALA A 120 8.82 -6.07 -9.81
N VAL A 121 8.89 -6.11 -11.14
CA VAL A 121 9.48 -5.02 -11.94
C VAL A 121 8.64 -3.74 -11.86
N LEU A 122 7.29 -3.84 -11.83
CA LEU A 122 6.41 -2.71 -11.54
C LEU A 122 6.74 -2.06 -10.20
N GLY A 123 7.02 -2.87 -9.15
CA GLY A 123 7.45 -2.39 -7.83
C GLY A 123 8.76 -1.59 -7.88
N VAL A 124 9.73 -2.03 -8.67
CA VAL A 124 10.97 -1.27 -8.92
C VAL A 124 10.66 0.08 -9.56
N GLY A 125 9.84 0.09 -10.62
CA GLY A 125 9.40 1.33 -11.29
C GLY A 125 8.68 2.27 -10.32
N GLY A 126 7.67 1.77 -9.59
CA GLY A 126 6.91 2.53 -8.60
C GLY A 126 7.77 3.19 -7.52
N ALA A 127 8.78 2.44 -7.02
CA ALA A 127 9.73 2.94 -6.02
C ALA A 127 10.57 4.13 -6.52
N THR A 128 10.76 4.29 -7.83
CA THR A 128 11.43 5.47 -8.40
C THR A 128 10.49 6.65 -8.59
N LEU A 129 9.23 6.37 -8.93
CA LEU A 129 8.23 7.39 -9.30
C LEU A 129 7.80 8.22 -8.08
N MET A 130 7.43 7.58 -6.98
CA MET A 130 6.89 8.26 -5.79
C MET A 130 7.84 9.31 -5.20
N PRO A 131 9.08 8.99 -4.78
CA PRO A 131 9.96 9.97 -4.17
C PRO A 131 10.44 11.04 -5.16
N SER A 132 10.55 10.69 -6.45
CA SER A 132 10.98 11.63 -7.47
C SER A 132 9.92 12.69 -7.77
N THR A 133 8.62 12.33 -7.80
CA THR A 133 7.53 13.28 -8.01
C THR A 133 7.45 14.32 -6.89
N MET A 134 7.54 13.90 -5.63
CA MET A 134 7.52 14.81 -4.48
C MET A 134 8.75 15.72 -4.45
N ALA A 135 9.94 15.20 -4.76
CA ALA A 135 11.17 15.99 -4.78
C ALA A 135 11.16 17.04 -5.89
N LEU A 136 10.73 16.69 -7.10
CA LEU A 136 10.61 17.63 -8.22
C LEU A 136 9.54 18.70 -7.94
N LEU A 137 8.40 18.33 -7.35
CA LEU A 137 7.38 19.29 -6.91
C LEU A 137 7.99 20.34 -5.97
N ARG A 138 8.74 19.91 -4.96
CA ARG A 138 9.38 20.84 -4.01
C ARG A 138 10.41 21.75 -4.68
N THR A 139 11.09 21.27 -5.71
CA THR A 139 12.07 22.06 -6.47
C THR A 139 11.38 23.10 -7.35
N MET A 140 10.24 22.78 -7.97
CA MET A 140 9.50 23.67 -8.85
C MET A 140 8.71 24.76 -8.11
N PHE A 141 8.20 24.45 -6.91
CA PHE A 141 7.37 25.36 -6.14
C PHE A 141 8.12 25.89 -4.92
N THR A 142 8.81 27.02 -5.09
CA THR A 142 9.58 27.67 -4.02
C THR A 142 8.72 28.55 -3.12
N ASP A 143 7.66 29.17 -3.66
CA ASP A 143 6.68 29.94 -2.87
C ASP A 143 5.90 29.03 -1.90
N PRO A 144 5.85 29.33 -0.60
CA PRO A 144 5.19 28.48 0.40
C PRO A 144 3.70 28.24 0.11
N GLY A 145 2.99 29.27 -0.38
CA GLY A 145 1.56 29.17 -0.68
C GLY A 145 1.27 28.27 -1.88
N GLN A 146 2.04 28.43 -2.97
CA GLN A 146 1.92 27.59 -4.16
C GLN A 146 2.38 26.14 -3.86
N ARG A 147 3.45 25.97 -3.07
CA ARG A 147 3.92 24.65 -2.64
C ARG A 147 2.86 23.89 -1.83
N ALA A 148 2.20 24.58 -0.90
CA ALA A 148 1.11 23.96 -0.13
C ALA A 148 -0.04 23.50 -1.03
N LYS A 149 -0.41 24.30 -2.04
CA LYS A 149 -1.43 23.92 -3.05
C LYS A 149 -0.98 22.71 -3.89
N ALA A 150 0.27 22.72 -4.36
CA ALA A 150 0.83 21.63 -5.17
C ALA A 150 0.90 20.30 -4.37
N ILE A 151 1.30 20.36 -3.09
CA ILE A 151 1.28 19.19 -2.19
C ILE A 151 -0.16 18.73 -1.93
N GLY A 152 -1.10 19.67 -1.75
CA GLY A 152 -2.51 19.33 -1.60
C GLY A 152 -3.07 18.59 -2.83
N LEU A 153 -2.73 19.03 -4.04
CA LEU A 153 -3.08 18.33 -5.28
C LEU A 153 -2.41 16.95 -5.36
N TRP A 154 -1.13 16.86 -5.02
CA TRP A 154 -0.40 15.60 -4.97
C TRP A 154 -1.08 14.58 -4.04
N SER A 155 -1.41 14.99 -2.82
CA SER A 155 -2.14 14.15 -1.86
C SER A 155 -3.54 13.79 -2.33
N GLY A 156 -4.23 14.73 -2.98
CA GLY A 156 -5.54 14.50 -3.58
C GLY A 156 -5.51 13.45 -4.69
N VAL A 157 -4.48 13.49 -5.56
CA VAL A 157 -4.27 12.50 -6.62
C VAL A 157 -3.95 11.13 -6.05
N MET A 158 -3.11 11.05 -5.01
CA MET A 158 -2.83 9.80 -4.29
C MET A 158 -4.12 9.13 -3.79
N THR A 159 -4.92 9.87 -3.05
CA THR A 159 -6.16 9.34 -2.46
C THR A 159 -7.23 9.07 -3.53
N GLY A 160 -7.41 10.00 -4.46
CA GLY A 160 -8.36 9.85 -5.56
C GLY A 160 -8.00 8.74 -6.54
N GLY A 161 -6.69 8.49 -6.71
CA GLY A 161 -6.17 7.41 -7.55
C GLY A 161 -6.62 6.04 -7.09
N ILE A 162 -6.61 5.77 -5.79
CA ILE A 162 -7.08 4.49 -5.23
C ILE A 162 -8.56 4.27 -5.58
N ALA A 163 -9.41 5.28 -5.39
CA ALA A 163 -10.84 5.20 -5.73
C ALA A 163 -11.07 5.06 -7.25
N LEU A 164 -10.33 5.85 -8.06
CA LEU A 164 -10.40 5.79 -9.51
C LEU A 164 -9.92 4.42 -10.04
N GLY A 165 -8.88 3.85 -9.45
CA GLY A 165 -8.36 2.53 -9.79
C GLY A 165 -9.42 1.44 -9.63
N SER A 166 -10.19 1.47 -8.55
CA SER A 166 -11.29 0.54 -8.33
C SER A 166 -12.33 0.60 -9.44
N VAL A 167 -12.80 1.80 -9.80
CA VAL A 167 -13.81 2.00 -10.84
C VAL A 167 -13.26 1.65 -12.23
N MET A 168 -12.04 2.10 -12.54
CA MET A 168 -11.36 1.78 -13.81
C MET A 168 -11.16 0.28 -13.98
N SER A 169 -10.74 -0.42 -12.91
CA SER A 169 -10.62 -1.87 -12.94
C SER A 169 -11.97 -2.54 -13.21
N GLY A 170 -13.03 -2.09 -12.52
CA GLY A 170 -14.38 -2.59 -12.74
C GLY A 170 -14.82 -2.47 -14.20
N ILE A 171 -14.65 -1.28 -14.80
CA ILE A 171 -15.00 -1.04 -16.21
C ILE A 171 -14.16 -1.90 -17.16
N LEU A 172 -12.84 -1.93 -16.93
CA LEU A 172 -11.92 -2.63 -17.85
C LEU A 172 -12.09 -4.14 -17.80
N VAL A 173 -12.29 -4.73 -16.62
CA VAL A 173 -12.48 -6.17 -16.46
C VAL A 173 -13.85 -6.61 -16.98
N GLU A 174 -14.89 -5.77 -16.88
CA GLU A 174 -16.22 -6.07 -17.35
C GLU A 174 -16.35 -6.01 -18.88
N HIS A 175 -15.65 -5.07 -19.54
CA HIS A 175 -15.78 -4.82 -20.98
C HIS A 175 -14.62 -5.37 -21.84
N PHE A 176 -13.49 -5.67 -21.20
CA PHE A 176 -12.29 -6.19 -21.85
C PHE A 176 -11.79 -7.43 -21.10
N TRP A 177 -10.49 -7.69 -21.11
CA TRP A 177 -9.87 -8.77 -20.33
C TRP A 177 -9.08 -8.20 -19.14
N TRP A 178 -8.76 -9.03 -18.17
CA TRP A 178 -8.08 -8.62 -16.95
C TRP A 178 -6.74 -7.88 -17.17
N GLY A 179 -5.99 -8.24 -18.23
CA GLY A 179 -4.71 -7.60 -18.56
C GLY A 179 -4.84 -6.14 -18.98
N SER A 180 -6.03 -5.71 -19.44
CA SER A 180 -6.29 -4.33 -19.85
C SER A 180 -6.06 -3.31 -18.70
N VAL A 181 -6.18 -3.74 -17.45
CA VAL A 181 -5.93 -2.89 -16.27
C VAL A 181 -4.48 -2.41 -16.20
N PHE A 182 -3.54 -3.16 -16.76
CA PHE A 182 -2.14 -2.74 -16.84
C PHE A 182 -1.86 -1.86 -18.06
N LEU A 183 -2.63 -2.01 -19.14
CA LEU A 183 -2.43 -1.21 -20.36
C LEU A 183 -2.77 0.27 -20.17
N VAL A 184 -3.63 0.61 -19.20
CA VAL A 184 -3.93 2.02 -18.84
C VAL A 184 -2.67 2.79 -18.44
N ASN A 185 -1.65 2.10 -17.94
CA ASN A 185 -0.39 2.72 -17.57
C ASN A 185 0.40 3.25 -18.77
N LEU A 186 0.27 2.61 -19.94
CA LEU A 186 1.10 2.91 -21.11
C LEU A 186 0.95 4.33 -21.65
N PRO A 187 -0.28 4.84 -21.88
CA PRO A 187 -0.45 6.20 -22.39
C PRO A 187 0.15 7.27 -21.47
N ALA A 188 -0.04 7.12 -20.15
CA ALA A 188 0.48 8.09 -19.21
C ALA A 188 2.00 8.01 -19.06
N MET A 189 2.59 6.80 -19.08
CA MET A 189 4.05 6.63 -19.08
C MET A 189 4.67 7.15 -20.37
N ALA A 190 4.04 6.90 -21.51
CA ALA A 190 4.47 7.46 -22.79
C ALA A 190 4.45 9.00 -22.77
N LEU A 191 3.38 9.60 -22.25
CA LEU A 191 3.27 11.06 -22.12
C LEU A 191 4.35 11.62 -21.18
N LEU A 192 4.62 10.97 -20.05
CA LEU A 192 5.70 11.35 -19.15
C LEU A 192 7.08 11.24 -19.82
N LEU A 193 7.34 10.18 -20.58
CA LEU A 193 8.61 9.99 -21.29
C LEU A 193 8.80 11.01 -22.39
N LEU A 194 7.74 11.41 -23.09
CA LEU A 194 7.78 12.41 -24.14
C LEU A 194 7.91 13.84 -23.61
N LEU A 195 7.11 14.22 -22.62
CA LEU A 195 7.05 15.59 -22.11
C LEU A 195 8.03 15.86 -20.96
N GLY A 196 8.35 14.83 -20.17
CA GLY A 196 9.20 14.97 -18.97
C GLY A 196 10.58 15.60 -19.24
N PRO A 197 11.33 15.21 -20.28
CA PRO A 197 12.60 15.83 -20.62
C PRO A 197 12.56 17.33 -20.85
N PHE A 198 11.44 17.86 -21.36
CA PHE A 198 11.27 19.26 -21.73
C PHE A 198 10.65 20.11 -20.61
N LEU A 199 9.73 19.53 -19.81
CA LEU A 199 8.97 20.26 -18.81
C LEU A 199 9.60 20.19 -17.42
N LEU A 200 10.22 19.04 -17.06
CA LEU A 200 10.71 18.82 -15.72
C LEU A 200 12.14 19.35 -15.55
N PRO A 201 12.43 20.10 -14.48
CA PRO A 201 13.80 20.50 -14.16
C PRO A 201 14.61 19.29 -13.71
N GLU A 202 15.91 19.30 -13.99
CA GLU A 202 16.80 18.34 -13.33
C GLU A 202 17.13 18.83 -11.93
N SER A 203 16.97 17.95 -10.96
CA SER A 203 17.31 18.23 -9.57
C SER A 203 18.29 17.15 -9.09
N ARG A 204 19.47 17.58 -8.71
CA ARG A 204 20.56 16.72 -8.25
C ARG A 204 21.21 17.35 -7.03
N ASN A 205 21.53 16.53 -6.03
CA ASN A 205 22.32 17.01 -4.90
C ASN A 205 23.79 17.14 -5.33
N PRO A 206 24.41 18.32 -5.22
CA PRO A 206 25.82 18.52 -5.60
C PRO A 206 26.79 17.76 -4.69
N SER A 207 26.39 17.42 -3.46
CA SER A 207 27.22 16.70 -2.48
C SER A 207 26.45 15.51 -1.90
N PRO A 208 26.17 14.47 -2.69
CA PRO A 208 25.46 13.30 -2.20
C PRO A 208 26.34 12.56 -1.20
N GLY A 209 25.85 12.31 0.01
CA GLY A 209 26.50 11.48 1.02
C GLY A 209 26.90 10.08 0.49
N ARG A 210 27.68 9.31 1.23
CA ARG A 210 27.99 7.93 0.85
C ARG A 210 26.69 7.11 0.81
N PHE A 211 26.51 6.29 -0.23
CA PHE A 211 25.34 5.45 -0.41
C PHE A 211 25.61 4.04 0.12
N ASP A 212 24.69 3.50 0.91
CA ASP A 212 24.81 2.15 1.44
C ASP A 212 24.30 1.09 0.43
N TRP A 213 25.12 0.81 -0.60
CA TRP A 213 24.80 -0.19 -1.62
C TRP A 213 24.54 -1.59 -1.06
N LEU A 214 25.13 -1.96 0.09
CA LEU A 214 24.92 -3.25 0.72
C LEU A 214 23.69 -3.27 1.63
N GLY A 215 23.25 -2.12 2.15
CA GLY A 215 22.03 -2.02 2.94
C GLY A 215 20.79 -2.41 2.14
N VAL A 216 20.77 -2.14 0.83
CA VAL A 216 19.63 -2.44 -0.05
C VAL A 216 19.40 -3.94 -0.20
N PRO A 217 20.34 -4.75 -0.71
CA PRO A 217 20.12 -6.19 -0.83
C PRO A 217 19.93 -6.86 0.53
N LEU A 218 20.55 -6.34 1.61
CA LEU A 218 20.32 -6.83 2.96
C LEU A 218 18.89 -6.60 3.43
N SER A 219 18.28 -5.44 3.14
CA SER A 219 16.88 -5.19 3.50
C SER A 219 15.93 -6.12 2.73
N MET A 220 16.18 -6.33 1.43
CA MET A 220 15.40 -7.27 0.62
C MET A 220 15.58 -8.71 1.10
N ALA A 221 16.81 -9.15 1.37
CA ALA A 221 17.09 -10.47 1.89
C ALA A 221 16.53 -10.70 3.32
N ALA A 222 16.35 -9.63 4.09
CA ALA A 222 15.68 -9.70 5.39
C ALA A 222 14.16 -9.92 5.25
N VAL A 223 13.52 -9.30 4.25
CA VAL A 223 12.07 -9.23 4.15
C VAL A 223 11.50 -10.40 3.33
N LEU A 224 12.00 -10.58 2.10
CA LEU A 224 11.39 -11.53 1.15
C LEU A 224 11.36 -12.99 1.65
N PRO A 225 12.42 -13.54 2.27
CA PRO A 225 12.38 -14.91 2.77
C PRO A 225 11.44 -15.08 3.99
N VAL A 226 11.32 -14.06 4.86
CA VAL A 226 10.37 -14.12 5.99
C VAL A 226 8.94 -14.17 5.45
N VAL A 227 8.62 -13.30 4.49
CA VAL A 227 7.30 -13.25 3.87
C VAL A 227 6.98 -14.56 3.17
N TYR A 228 7.93 -15.11 2.41
CA TYR A 228 7.76 -16.39 1.74
C TYR A 228 7.40 -17.49 2.75
N GLY A 229 8.18 -17.64 3.81
CA GLY A 229 7.88 -18.66 4.82
C GLY A 229 6.58 -18.43 5.58
N VAL A 230 6.24 -17.16 5.90
CA VAL A 230 4.95 -16.83 6.57
C VAL A 230 3.75 -17.16 5.68
N LYS A 231 3.86 -17.04 4.36
CA LYS A 231 2.79 -17.39 3.42
C LYS A 231 2.63 -18.91 3.23
N GLU A 232 3.74 -19.62 3.11
CA GLU A 232 3.71 -21.03 2.76
C GLU A 232 3.37 -21.93 3.95
N ILE A 233 3.82 -21.60 5.16
CA ILE A 233 3.58 -22.41 6.37
C ILE A 233 2.08 -22.66 6.63
N PRO A 234 1.18 -21.67 6.60
CA PRO A 234 -0.26 -21.91 6.77
C PRO A 234 -0.90 -22.66 5.61
N SER A 235 -0.33 -22.53 4.40
CA SER A 235 -0.89 -23.11 3.18
C SER A 235 -0.52 -24.57 2.95
N GLU A 236 0.73 -24.95 3.22
CA GLU A 236 1.28 -26.27 2.91
C GLU A 236 1.79 -27.01 4.16
N GLY A 237 1.68 -26.38 5.33
CA GLY A 237 2.20 -26.90 6.59
C GLY A 237 3.68 -26.56 6.81
N PRO A 238 4.23 -26.90 7.99
CA PRO A 238 5.60 -26.57 8.35
C PRO A 238 6.61 -27.45 7.59
N HIS A 239 6.96 -27.07 6.39
CA HIS A 239 8.02 -27.72 5.62
C HIS A 239 9.39 -27.13 5.99
N PRO A 240 10.49 -27.92 6.06
CA PRO A 240 11.82 -27.42 6.42
C PRO A 240 12.26 -26.19 5.59
N LEU A 241 11.95 -26.14 4.31
CA LEU A 241 12.29 -25.02 3.42
C LEU A 241 11.69 -23.70 3.93
N TYR A 242 10.43 -23.69 4.39
CA TYR A 242 9.75 -22.49 4.85
C TYR A 242 10.30 -22.00 6.18
N VAL A 243 10.59 -22.93 7.09
CA VAL A 243 11.23 -22.60 8.38
C VAL A 243 12.64 -22.05 8.15
N VAL A 244 13.42 -22.67 7.27
CA VAL A 244 14.77 -22.17 6.88
C VAL A 244 14.65 -20.79 6.25
N SER A 245 13.68 -20.57 5.38
CA SER A 245 13.46 -19.26 4.75
C SER A 245 13.20 -18.16 5.77
N VAL A 246 12.32 -18.39 6.75
CA VAL A 246 12.07 -17.44 7.85
C VAL A 246 13.36 -17.19 8.64
N THR A 247 14.09 -18.26 8.99
CA THR A 247 15.33 -18.17 9.78
C THR A 247 16.42 -17.37 9.04
N VAL A 248 16.60 -17.63 7.76
CA VAL A 248 17.53 -16.90 6.88
C VAL A 248 17.15 -15.42 6.78
N GLY A 249 15.86 -15.13 6.59
CA GLY A 249 15.39 -13.75 6.54
C GLY A 249 15.61 -13.00 7.86
N LEU A 250 15.37 -13.65 9.01
CA LEU A 250 15.65 -13.08 10.33
C LEU A 250 17.15 -12.84 10.55
N LEU A 251 18.01 -13.75 10.08
CA LEU A 251 19.46 -13.55 10.11
C LEU A 251 19.88 -12.31 9.31
N PHE A 252 19.36 -12.17 8.09
CA PHE A 252 19.61 -10.97 7.28
C PHE A 252 19.03 -9.70 7.92
N ALA A 253 17.92 -9.79 8.64
CA ALA A 253 17.39 -8.65 9.40
C ALA A 253 18.35 -8.22 10.52
N VAL A 254 18.94 -9.17 11.24
CA VAL A 254 19.98 -8.88 12.26
C VAL A 254 21.21 -8.24 11.61
N LEU A 255 21.68 -8.78 10.49
CA LEU A 255 22.82 -8.21 9.72
C LEU A 255 22.49 -6.81 9.19
N PHE A 256 21.29 -6.58 8.70
CA PHE A 256 20.83 -5.27 8.28
C PHE A 256 20.85 -4.27 9.42
N VAL A 257 20.26 -4.61 10.59
CA VAL A 257 20.26 -3.75 11.78
C VAL A 257 21.68 -3.46 12.26
N HIS A 258 22.56 -4.47 12.29
CA HIS A 258 23.97 -4.29 12.64
C HIS A 258 24.65 -3.30 11.69
N ARG A 259 24.44 -3.48 10.38
CA ARG A 259 24.99 -2.58 9.36
C ARG A 259 24.47 -1.14 9.52
N GLN A 260 23.16 -0.96 9.78
CA GLN A 260 22.60 0.38 10.00
C GLN A 260 23.19 1.10 11.21
N ARG A 261 23.72 0.33 12.19
CA ARG A 261 24.41 0.90 13.37
C ARG A 261 25.88 1.22 13.14
N THR A 262 26.53 0.56 12.18
CA THR A 262 27.98 0.63 11.96
C THR A 262 28.37 1.46 10.74
N THR A 263 27.46 1.64 9.76
CA THR A 263 27.78 2.42 8.56
C THR A 263 27.71 3.92 8.81
N ALA A 264 28.59 4.68 8.16
CA ALA A 264 28.61 6.14 8.24
C ALA A 264 27.37 6.82 7.59
N SER A 265 26.71 6.12 6.67
CA SER A 265 25.54 6.64 5.92
C SER A 265 24.41 5.60 5.95
N PRO A 266 23.74 5.39 7.11
CA PRO A 266 22.70 4.39 7.21
C PRO A 266 21.45 4.79 6.40
N LEU A 267 20.78 3.78 5.78
CA LEU A 267 19.50 3.97 5.13
C LEU A 267 18.42 4.41 6.14
N VAL A 268 18.48 3.83 7.34
CA VAL A 268 17.64 4.21 8.48
C VAL A 268 18.48 4.97 9.51
N PRO A 269 18.43 6.31 9.55
CA PRO A 269 19.25 7.07 10.49
C PRO A 269 18.88 6.76 11.96
N PRO A 270 19.81 6.26 12.79
CA PRO A 270 19.52 5.91 14.19
C PRO A 270 19.01 7.08 15.03
N VAL A 271 19.34 8.30 14.64
CA VAL A 271 18.85 9.52 15.32
C VAL A 271 17.33 9.67 15.23
N LEU A 272 16.69 9.28 14.12
CA LEU A 272 15.23 9.30 13.99
C LEU A 272 14.58 8.28 14.92
N LEU A 273 15.15 7.06 14.99
CA LEU A 273 14.63 6.00 15.86
C LEU A 273 14.75 6.32 17.36
N LYS A 274 15.72 7.15 17.73
CA LYS A 274 15.88 7.64 19.13
C LYS A 274 14.93 8.77 19.47
N GLY A 275 14.29 9.40 18.47
CA GLY A 275 13.33 10.47 18.67
C GLY A 275 12.12 9.99 19.47
N PRO A 276 11.69 10.75 20.50
CA PRO A 276 10.55 10.38 21.30
C PRO A 276 9.29 10.42 20.43
N GLY A 277 8.65 9.26 20.25
CA GLY A 277 7.40 9.11 19.48
C GLY A 277 7.58 8.62 18.05
N PHE A 278 8.76 8.72 17.43
CA PHE A 278 8.97 8.27 16.04
C PHE A 278 8.85 6.75 15.89
N THR A 279 9.56 5.99 16.71
CA THR A 279 9.49 4.51 16.66
C THR A 279 8.09 3.97 16.96
N PRO A 280 7.37 4.42 18.01
CA PRO A 280 5.96 4.07 18.20
C PRO A 280 5.08 4.43 16.99
N ALA A 281 5.26 5.63 16.41
CA ALA A 281 4.50 6.02 15.21
C ALA A 281 4.74 5.08 14.04
N LEU A 282 6.00 4.68 13.81
CA LEU A 282 6.37 3.75 12.74
C LEU A 282 5.70 2.37 12.92
N VAL A 283 5.79 1.81 14.13
CA VAL A 283 5.20 0.49 14.45
C VAL A 283 3.68 0.52 14.36
N LEU A 284 3.05 1.55 14.93
CA LEU A 284 1.59 1.68 14.88
C LEU A 284 1.08 1.91 13.46
N ASN A 285 1.80 2.69 12.64
CA ASN A 285 1.46 2.88 11.22
C ASN A 285 1.56 1.56 10.43
N LEU A 286 2.60 0.76 10.68
CA LEU A 286 2.76 -0.56 10.10
C LEU A 286 1.56 -1.47 10.46
N VAL A 287 1.17 -1.54 11.74
CA VAL A 287 0.05 -2.38 12.20
C VAL A 287 -1.28 -1.91 11.61
N ALA A 288 -1.52 -0.59 11.53
CA ALA A 288 -2.73 -0.04 10.94
C ALA A 288 -2.84 -0.39 9.44
N SER A 289 -1.73 -0.25 8.70
CA SER A 289 -1.66 -0.59 7.27
C SER A 289 -1.79 -2.09 7.03
N LEU A 290 -1.19 -2.94 7.90
CA LEU A 290 -1.35 -4.39 7.89
C LEU A 290 -2.83 -4.77 7.94
N ALA A 291 -3.56 -4.21 8.89
CA ALA A 291 -4.98 -4.50 9.05
C ALA A 291 -5.81 -4.00 7.87
N MET A 292 -5.57 -2.77 7.41
CA MET A 292 -6.35 -2.14 6.34
C MET A 292 -6.21 -2.89 5.01
N LEU A 293 -4.97 -3.08 4.51
CA LEU A 293 -4.75 -3.72 3.22
C LEU A 293 -5.01 -5.22 3.26
N GLY A 294 -4.70 -5.88 4.40
CA GLY A 294 -5.00 -7.29 4.58
C GLY A 294 -6.50 -7.62 4.54
N SER A 295 -7.38 -6.66 4.93
CA SER A 295 -8.84 -6.84 4.83
C SER A 295 -9.38 -6.58 3.42
N ALA A 296 -8.71 -5.77 2.62
CA ALA A 296 -9.20 -5.30 1.32
C ALA A 296 -9.41 -6.45 0.31
N ILE A 297 -8.52 -7.45 0.32
CA ILE A 297 -8.64 -8.64 -0.55
C ILE A 297 -9.93 -9.41 -0.27
N PHE A 298 -10.26 -9.62 1.01
CA PHE A 298 -11.44 -10.38 1.40
C PHE A 298 -12.72 -9.64 1.07
N THR A 299 -12.79 -8.34 1.38
CA THR A 299 -13.98 -7.53 1.12
C THR A 299 -14.30 -7.46 -0.36
N THR A 300 -13.31 -7.28 -1.21
CA THR A 300 -13.50 -7.21 -2.67
C THR A 300 -13.89 -8.57 -3.27
N GLN A 301 -13.19 -9.65 -2.89
CA GLN A 301 -13.53 -11.00 -3.36
C GLN A 301 -14.91 -11.44 -2.84
N TYR A 302 -15.27 -11.10 -1.61
CA TYR A 302 -16.59 -11.39 -1.07
C TYR A 302 -17.71 -10.74 -1.92
N ILE A 303 -17.58 -9.44 -2.23
CA ILE A 303 -18.61 -8.72 -3.01
C ILE A 303 -18.71 -9.32 -4.42
N GLN A 304 -17.60 -9.66 -5.08
CA GLN A 304 -17.62 -10.20 -6.43
C GLN A 304 -17.97 -11.70 -6.47
N SER A 305 -17.31 -12.52 -5.67
CA SER A 305 -17.35 -13.98 -5.83
C SER A 305 -18.37 -14.64 -4.92
N VAL A 306 -18.63 -14.11 -3.71
CA VAL A 306 -19.66 -14.65 -2.80
C VAL A 306 -21.02 -14.06 -3.14
N LEU A 307 -21.13 -12.70 -3.22
CA LEU A 307 -22.39 -12.05 -3.58
C LEU A 307 -22.69 -12.10 -5.09
N GLY A 308 -21.74 -12.48 -5.94
CA GLY A 308 -21.91 -12.62 -7.39
C GLY A 308 -22.07 -11.30 -8.13
N MET A 309 -21.58 -10.18 -7.58
CA MET A 309 -21.68 -8.88 -8.23
C MET A 309 -20.67 -8.74 -9.37
N SER A 310 -21.03 -7.98 -10.42
CA SER A 310 -20.10 -7.64 -11.48
C SER A 310 -18.92 -6.82 -10.92
N PRO A 311 -17.75 -6.84 -11.57
CA PRO A 311 -16.59 -6.06 -11.14
C PRO A 311 -16.90 -4.56 -10.98
N LEU A 312 -17.68 -3.98 -11.91
CA LEU A 312 -18.09 -2.59 -11.84
C LEU A 312 -19.05 -2.33 -10.67
N ALA A 313 -20.06 -3.18 -10.46
CA ALA A 313 -20.97 -3.05 -9.34
C ALA A 313 -20.22 -3.14 -8.00
N ALA A 314 -19.30 -4.10 -7.86
CA ALA A 314 -18.46 -4.24 -6.68
C ALA A 314 -17.58 -2.99 -6.44
N ALA A 315 -17.00 -2.41 -7.51
CA ALA A 315 -16.21 -1.20 -7.43
C ALA A 315 -17.06 0.01 -6.98
N LEU A 316 -18.26 0.18 -7.53
CA LEU A 316 -19.17 1.26 -7.16
C LEU A 316 -19.63 1.14 -5.70
N TRP A 317 -20.00 -0.05 -5.24
CA TRP A 317 -20.35 -0.28 -3.83
C TRP A 317 -19.15 -0.02 -2.89
N SER A 318 -17.94 -0.34 -3.34
CA SER A 318 -16.71 -0.07 -2.58
C SER A 318 -16.36 1.43 -2.46
N LEU A 319 -17.04 2.34 -3.18
CA LEU A 319 -16.93 3.77 -2.95
C LEU A 319 -17.67 4.24 -1.69
N LEU A 320 -18.65 3.48 -1.21
CA LEU A 320 -19.41 3.86 -0.01
C LEU A 320 -18.51 4.01 1.23
N PRO A 321 -17.59 3.10 1.56
CA PRO A 321 -16.57 3.32 2.59
C PRO A 321 -15.76 4.61 2.42
N ALA A 322 -15.54 5.12 1.21
CA ALA A 322 -14.81 6.38 0.97
C ALA A 322 -15.57 7.61 1.51
N VAL A 323 -16.90 7.56 1.58
CA VAL A 323 -17.71 8.61 2.20
C VAL A 323 -17.40 8.71 3.71
N PHE A 324 -17.22 7.58 4.37
CA PHE A 324 -16.81 7.53 5.77
C PHE A 324 -15.44 8.17 6.00
N ILE A 325 -14.48 7.96 5.08
CA ILE A 325 -13.16 8.60 5.11
C ILE A 325 -13.29 10.13 5.09
N GLY A 326 -14.14 10.66 4.22
CA GLY A 326 -14.39 12.10 4.10
C GLY A 326 -14.90 12.74 5.40
N ALA A 327 -15.70 12.02 6.17
CA ALA A 327 -16.22 12.49 7.46
C ALA A 327 -15.19 12.32 8.61
N ALA A 328 -14.36 11.28 8.57
CA ALA A 328 -13.43 10.94 9.64
C ALA A 328 -12.35 12.01 9.87
N GLY A 329 -11.79 12.60 8.81
CA GLY A 329 -10.76 13.64 8.92
C GLY A 329 -11.20 14.86 9.71
N PRO A 330 -12.29 15.55 9.34
CA PRO A 330 -12.83 16.68 10.10
C PRO A 330 -13.22 16.33 11.54
N VAL A 331 -13.77 15.14 11.78
CA VAL A 331 -14.13 14.69 13.14
C VAL A 331 -12.87 14.55 13.99
N THR A 332 -11.84 13.88 13.47
CA THR A 332 -10.56 13.68 14.15
C THR A 332 -9.90 15.04 14.48
N ALA A 333 -9.85 15.96 13.51
CA ALA A 333 -9.31 17.29 13.70
C ALA A 333 -10.04 18.07 14.81
N ARG A 334 -11.39 18.02 14.84
CA ARG A 334 -12.20 18.66 15.89
C ARG A 334 -11.97 18.06 17.26
N LEU A 335 -11.77 16.76 17.38
CA LEU A 335 -11.47 16.11 18.66
C LEU A 335 -10.15 16.64 19.25
N VAL A 336 -9.10 16.72 18.42
CA VAL A 336 -7.79 17.24 18.83
C VAL A 336 -7.88 18.74 19.19
N GLN A 337 -8.60 19.55 18.38
CA GLN A 337 -8.81 20.97 18.66
C GLN A 337 -9.59 21.21 19.98
N ARG A 338 -10.46 20.27 20.37
CA ARG A 338 -11.17 20.30 21.67
C ARG A 338 -10.34 19.81 22.85
N GLY A 339 -9.05 19.52 22.64
CA GLY A 339 -8.13 19.13 23.70
C GLY A 339 -8.02 17.63 23.95
N ALA A 340 -8.57 16.77 23.07
CA ALA A 340 -8.35 15.34 23.20
C ALA A 340 -6.85 15.03 23.01
N ALA A 341 -6.27 14.29 23.95
CA ALA A 341 -4.87 13.88 23.83
C ALA A 341 -4.71 12.97 22.62
N ARG A 342 -3.67 13.23 21.80
CA ARG A 342 -3.39 12.51 20.56
C ARG A 342 -3.34 10.98 20.74
N GLY A 343 -2.78 10.52 21.87
CA GLY A 343 -2.72 9.10 22.20
C GLY A 343 -4.10 8.44 22.33
N TYR A 344 -5.10 9.12 22.86
CA TYR A 344 -6.46 8.60 22.91
C TYR A 344 -7.15 8.59 21.55
N VAL A 345 -6.84 9.56 20.68
CA VAL A 345 -7.37 9.56 19.29
C VAL A 345 -6.80 8.38 18.51
N VAL A 346 -5.51 8.09 18.65
CA VAL A 346 -4.87 6.92 18.05
C VAL A 346 -5.47 5.61 18.60
N ALA A 347 -5.59 5.49 19.92
CA ALA A 347 -6.20 4.31 20.54
C ALA A 347 -7.67 4.12 20.12
N GLY A 348 -8.44 5.20 20.04
CA GLY A 348 -9.81 5.21 19.52
C GLY A 348 -9.89 4.79 18.04
N GLY A 349 -8.93 5.21 17.22
CA GLY A 349 -8.78 4.77 15.84
C GLY A 349 -8.55 3.26 15.73
N PHE A 350 -7.64 2.69 16.53
CA PHE A 350 -7.42 1.24 16.59
C PHE A 350 -8.65 0.48 17.13
N ALA A 351 -9.35 1.03 18.12
CA ALA A 351 -10.59 0.45 18.62
C ALA A 351 -11.70 0.46 17.54
N ALA A 352 -11.81 1.53 16.76
CA ALA A 352 -12.72 1.60 15.64
C ALA A 352 -12.36 0.55 14.56
N MET A 353 -11.07 0.41 14.22
CA MET A 353 -10.64 -0.64 13.30
C MET A 353 -10.94 -2.04 13.84
N ALA A 354 -10.74 -2.29 15.14
CA ALA A 354 -11.10 -3.57 15.77
C ALA A 354 -12.61 -3.83 15.67
N ALA A 355 -13.45 -2.81 15.92
CA ALA A 355 -14.91 -2.93 15.75
C ALA A 355 -15.28 -3.23 14.28
N GLY A 356 -14.62 -2.59 13.30
CA GLY A 356 -14.81 -2.92 11.89
C GLY A 356 -14.49 -4.39 11.57
N PHE A 357 -13.40 -4.93 12.12
CA PHE A 357 -13.07 -6.35 11.99
C PHE A 357 -14.07 -7.28 12.69
N VAL A 358 -14.60 -6.88 13.85
CA VAL A 358 -15.69 -7.64 14.50
C VAL A 358 -16.94 -7.70 13.59
N LEU A 359 -17.30 -6.60 12.93
CA LEU A 359 -18.39 -6.61 11.96
C LEU A 359 -18.09 -7.56 10.79
N LEU A 360 -16.86 -7.58 10.28
CA LEU A 360 -16.44 -8.51 9.24
C LEU A 360 -16.40 -9.98 9.72
N ALA A 361 -16.19 -10.24 11.00
CA ALA A 361 -16.25 -11.59 11.57
C ALA A 361 -17.70 -12.13 11.73
N LEU A 362 -18.69 -11.26 11.64
CA LEU A 362 -20.11 -11.63 11.81
C LEU A 362 -20.87 -11.77 10.47
N ILE A 363 -20.17 -11.69 9.32
CA ILE A 363 -20.81 -11.78 8.01
C ILE A 363 -21.36 -13.18 7.74
N GLY A 364 -22.47 -13.27 6.98
CA GLY A 364 -22.93 -14.48 6.32
C GLY A 364 -22.60 -14.46 4.83
N THR A 365 -23.25 -15.30 4.02
CA THR A 365 -23.04 -15.39 2.56
C THR A 365 -23.80 -14.33 1.75
N ASP A 366 -24.60 -13.47 2.38
CA ASP A 366 -25.44 -12.42 1.75
C ASP A 366 -25.40 -11.07 2.49
N SER A 367 -24.30 -10.76 3.18
CA SER A 367 -24.18 -9.65 4.14
C SER A 367 -23.53 -8.39 3.54
N LEU A 368 -24.03 -7.87 2.41
CA LEU A 368 -23.46 -6.68 1.74
C LEU A 368 -23.27 -5.49 2.69
N TRP A 369 -24.35 -5.10 3.40
CA TRP A 369 -24.32 -3.92 4.27
C TRP A 369 -23.34 -4.07 5.45
N LEU A 370 -23.21 -5.28 5.97
CA LEU A 370 -22.31 -5.55 7.07
C LEU A 370 -20.83 -5.44 6.62
N VAL A 371 -20.51 -5.93 5.42
CA VAL A 371 -19.17 -5.80 4.82
C VAL A 371 -18.84 -4.34 4.53
N LEU A 372 -19.75 -3.58 3.91
CA LEU A 372 -19.54 -2.16 3.60
C LEU A 372 -19.40 -1.31 4.87
N THR A 373 -20.22 -1.57 5.88
CA THR A 373 -20.13 -0.88 7.17
C THR A 373 -18.84 -1.21 7.89
N GLY A 374 -18.45 -2.50 7.93
CA GLY A 374 -17.18 -2.95 8.52
C GLY A 374 -15.98 -2.29 7.85
N ALA A 375 -15.94 -2.28 6.52
CA ALA A 375 -14.89 -1.61 5.74
C ALA A 375 -14.89 -0.07 5.97
N GLY A 376 -16.05 0.56 6.09
CA GLY A 376 -16.18 1.98 6.39
C GLY A 376 -15.64 2.34 7.76
N VAL A 377 -15.96 1.55 8.79
CA VAL A 377 -15.48 1.74 10.16
C VAL A 377 -13.94 1.53 10.24
N LEU A 378 -13.42 0.51 9.52
CA LEU A 378 -11.97 0.33 9.35
C LEU A 378 -11.30 1.57 8.75
N ALA A 379 -11.86 2.10 7.68
CA ALA A 379 -11.33 3.26 6.99
C ALA A 379 -11.34 4.52 7.86
N CYS A 380 -12.41 4.75 8.65
CA CYS A 380 -12.48 5.83 9.64
C CYS A 380 -11.36 5.74 10.68
N GLY A 381 -11.16 4.54 11.25
CA GLY A 381 -10.09 4.30 12.22
C GLY A 381 -8.71 4.58 11.63
N MET A 382 -8.46 4.13 10.39
CA MET A 382 -7.20 4.36 9.67
C MET A 382 -6.89 5.86 9.51
N VAL A 383 -7.88 6.67 9.10
CA VAL A 383 -7.70 8.13 8.95
C VAL A 383 -7.34 8.78 10.29
N ALA A 384 -8.03 8.39 11.37
CA ALA A 384 -7.74 8.91 12.70
C ALA A 384 -6.31 8.58 13.15
N ILE A 385 -5.84 7.37 12.87
CA ILE A 385 -4.49 6.91 13.22
C ILE A 385 -3.44 7.65 12.40
N VAL A 386 -3.52 7.59 11.05
CA VAL A 386 -2.48 8.12 10.17
C VAL A 386 -2.25 9.60 10.37
N SER A 387 -3.33 10.39 10.53
CA SER A 387 -3.20 11.84 10.77
C SER A 387 -2.39 12.14 12.02
N GLN A 388 -2.65 11.44 13.13
CA GLN A 388 -1.95 11.69 14.39
C GLN A 388 -0.53 11.12 14.41
N LEU A 389 -0.30 9.95 13.79
CA LEU A 389 1.03 9.35 13.73
C LEU A 389 1.98 10.14 12.83
N THR A 390 1.48 10.71 11.72
CA THR A 390 2.27 11.60 10.86
C THR A 390 2.71 12.85 11.63
N ASP A 391 1.79 13.50 12.36
CA ASP A 391 2.11 14.65 13.19
C ASP A 391 3.12 14.30 14.29
N LEU A 392 2.94 13.15 14.95
CA LEU A 392 3.84 12.69 16.03
C LEU A 392 5.25 12.42 15.50
N ALA A 393 5.37 11.77 14.35
CA ALA A 393 6.64 11.46 13.72
C ALA A 393 7.36 12.73 13.22
N MET A 394 6.61 13.66 12.61
CA MET A 394 7.19 14.90 12.10
C MET A 394 7.63 15.85 13.22
N SER A 395 6.89 15.91 14.34
CA SER A 395 7.26 16.75 15.48
C SER A 395 8.52 16.27 16.22
N GLY A 396 8.85 14.98 16.12
CA GLY A 396 10.07 14.40 16.70
C GLY A 396 11.28 14.37 15.77
N ALA A 397 11.12 14.73 14.49
CA ALA A 397 12.18 14.70 13.50
C ALA A 397 12.82 16.08 13.28
N PRO A 398 14.18 16.17 13.17
CA PRO A 398 14.82 17.41 12.74
C PRO A 398 14.29 17.86 11.37
N VAL A 399 14.16 19.17 11.17
CA VAL A 399 13.58 19.77 9.95
C VAL A 399 14.34 19.29 8.69
N GLU A 400 15.66 19.17 8.78
CA GLU A 400 16.54 18.71 7.68
C GLU A 400 16.32 17.24 7.33
N ARG A 401 15.67 16.47 8.21
CA ARG A 401 15.38 15.04 8.06
C ARG A 401 13.90 14.71 7.92
N ALA A 402 13.05 15.72 7.83
CA ALA A 402 11.60 15.52 7.68
C ALA A 402 11.24 14.67 6.44
N GLY A 403 11.97 14.83 5.33
CA GLY A 403 11.80 13.98 4.14
C GLY A 403 12.12 12.51 4.40
N THR A 404 13.21 12.22 5.11
CA THR A 404 13.58 10.84 5.48
C THR A 404 12.57 10.24 6.46
N ALA A 405 12.08 11.03 7.40
CA ALA A 405 11.06 10.60 8.36
C ALA A 405 9.74 10.24 7.65
N SER A 406 9.30 11.07 6.69
CA SER A 406 8.11 10.79 5.87
C SER A 406 8.29 9.52 5.04
N SER A 407 9.45 9.34 4.38
CA SER A 407 9.74 8.14 3.59
C SER A 407 9.75 6.86 4.45
N LEU A 408 10.22 6.94 5.70
CA LEU A 408 10.18 5.81 6.63
C LEU A 408 8.75 5.43 7.03
N LEU A 409 7.88 6.42 7.27
CA LEU A 409 6.46 6.16 7.54
C LEU A 409 5.77 5.52 6.33
N GLU A 410 6.04 6.02 5.13
CA GLU A 410 5.53 5.45 3.88
C GLU A 410 6.02 4.00 3.69
N THR A 411 7.33 3.77 3.85
CA THR A 411 7.91 2.41 3.80
C THR A 411 7.26 1.48 4.82
N ALA A 412 7.00 1.96 6.06
CA ALA A 412 6.33 1.17 7.08
C ALA A 412 4.88 0.88 6.71
N ALA A 413 4.17 1.81 6.06
CA ALA A 413 2.81 1.62 5.60
C ALA A 413 2.74 0.58 4.48
N GLU A 414 3.57 0.71 3.45
CA GLU A 414 3.65 -0.23 2.33
C GLU A 414 4.05 -1.63 2.81
N PHE A 415 5.08 -1.71 3.65
CA PHE A 415 5.53 -2.97 4.23
C PHE A 415 4.45 -3.59 5.12
N GLY A 416 3.79 -2.78 5.96
CA GLY A 416 2.66 -3.22 6.78
C GLY A 416 1.52 -3.76 5.93
N GLY A 417 1.15 -3.07 4.86
CA GLY A 417 0.11 -3.51 3.93
C GLY A 417 0.41 -4.84 3.27
N ALA A 418 1.62 -4.97 2.73
CA ALA A 418 2.07 -6.21 2.11
C ALA A 418 2.13 -7.37 3.14
N LEU A 419 2.60 -7.10 4.36
CA LEU A 419 2.60 -8.09 5.44
C LEU A 419 1.17 -8.47 5.86
N GLY A 420 0.24 -7.53 5.83
CA GLY A 420 -1.17 -7.76 6.12
C GLY A 420 -1.83 -8.71 5.14
N MET A 421 -1.60 -8.50 3.87
CA MET A 421 -2.06 -9.44 2.83
C MET A 421 -1.44 -10.83 3.01
N ALA A 422 -0.14 -10.90 3.34
CA ALA A 422 0.52 -12.17 3.61
C ALA A 422 -0.06 -12.89 4.84
N VAL A 423 -0.21 -12.21 5.97
CA VAL A 423 -0.63 -12.82 7.24
C VAL A 423 -2.13 -13.12 7.23
N LEU A 424 -2.97 -12.11 7.02
CA LEU A 424 -4.43 -12.30 7.04
C LEU A 424 -4.89 -13.16 5.85
N GLY A 425 -4.29 -12.97 4.67
CA GLY A 425 -4.54 -13.78 3.49
C GLY A 425 -4.20 -15.26 3.71
N SER A 426 -3.06 -15.54 4.37
CA SER A 426 -2.68 -16.93 4.70
C SER A 426 -3.62 -17.57 5.71
N ILE A 427 -4.08 -16.83 6.74
CA ILE A 427 -5.08 -17.31 7.70
C ILE A 427 -6.38 -17.66 6.96
N GLY A 428 -6.89 -16.76 6.13
CA GLY A 428 -8.12 -17.00 5.38
C GLY A 428 -8.00 -18.16 4.40
N THR A 429 -6.87 -18.29 3.69
CA THR A 429 -6.60 -19.41 2.78
C THR A 429 -6.51 -20.74 3.53
N ALA A 430 -5.88 -20.76 4.69
CA ALA A 430 -5.76 -21.97 5.51
C ALA A 430 -7.15 -22.46 6.00
N VAL A 431 -7.99 -21.53 6.49
CA VAL A 431 -9.37 -21.84 6.89
C VAL A 431 -10.19 -22.29 5.68
N TYR A 432 -10.10 -21.60 4.54
CA TYR A 432 -10.78 -22.00 3.31
C TYR A 432 -10.46 -23.44 2.93
N ARG A 433 -9.18 -23.82 2.89
CA ARG A 433 -8.73 -25.17 2.57
C ARG A 433 -9.21 -26.22 3.55
N HIS A 434 -9.30 -25.86 4.81
CA HIS A 434 -9.78 -26.76 5.87
C HIS A 434 -11.27 -27.04 5.72
N GLU A 435 -12.06 -26.03 5.38
CA GLU A 435 -13.52 -26.13 5.21
C GLU A 435 -13.92 -26.82 3.90
N MET A 436 -13.04 -26.81 2.88
CA MET A 436 -13.35 -27.46 1.60
C MET A 436 -13.26 -28.98 1.72
N PRO A 437 -14.26 -29.74 1.18
CA PRO A 437 -14.25 -31.20 1.22
C PRO A 437 -12.99 -31.79 0.58
N ALA A 438 -12.43 -32.84 1.20
CA ALA A 438 -11.27 -33.54 0.67
C ALA A 438 -11.55 -34.18 -0.72
N THR A 439 -12.80 -34.45 -1.02
CA THR A 439 -13.28 -34.99 -2.32
C THR A 439 -13.38 -33.93 -3.41
N ALA A 440 -13.31 -32.64 -3.08
CA ALA A 440 -13.37 -31.58 -4.08
C ALA A 440 -12.11 -31.59 -4.97
N PRO A 441 -12.24 -31.23 -6.26
CA PRO A 441 -11.11 -31.11 -7.18
C PRO A 441 -10.00 -30.20 -6.62
N ALA A 442 -8.74 -30.53 -6.91
CA ALA A 442 -7.60 -29.80 -6.36
C ALA A 442 -7.70 -28.29 -6.59
N ALA A 443 -8.04 -27.82 -7.81
CA ALA A 443 -8.22 -26.42 -8.10
C ALA A 443 -9.31 -25.74 -7.26
N ALA A 444 -10.38 -26.45 -6.92
CA ALA A 444 -11.45 -25.94 -6.07
C ALA A 444 -11.02 -25.83 -4.59
N ARG A 445 -10.12 -26.67 -4.13
CA ARG A 445 -9.56 -26.63 -2.76
C ARG A 445 -8.52 -25.53 -2.59
N GLU A 446 -7.91 -25.06 -3.67
CA GLU A 446 -6.88 -24.02 -3.62
C GLU A 446 -7.46 -22.62 -3.42
N THR A 447 -8.47 -22.24 -4.22
CA THR A 447 -9.03 -20.88 -4.21
C THR A 447 -10.52 -20.89 -4.55
N LEU A 448 -11.24 -19.86 -4.06
CA LEU A 448 -12.64 -19.63 -4.45
C LEU A 448 -12.81 -19.48 -5.97
N GLY A 449 -11.92 -18.74 -6.65
CA GLY A 449 -11.94 -18.60 -8.10
C GLY A 449 -11.80 -19.94 -8.84
N GLY A 450 -10.88 -20.80 -8.36
CA GLY A 450 -10.71 -22.16 -8.88
C GLY A 450 -11.93 -23.03 -8.66
N ALA A 451 -12.61 -22.89 -7.51
CA ALA A 451 -13.86 -23.59 -7.23
C ALA A 451 -14.98 -23.15 -8.16
N LEU A 452 -15.18 -21.85 -8.37
CA LEU A 452 -16.20 -21.30 -9.25
C LEU A 452 -15.95 -21.70 -10.72
N ALA A 453 -14.70 -21.64 -11.18
CA ALA A 453 -14.32 -22.08 -12.53
C ALA A 453 -14.54 -23.60 -12.74
N THR A 454 -14.33 -24.40 -11.69
CA THR A 454 -14.61 -25.84 -11.72
C THR A 454 -16.11 -26.10 -11.71
N ALA A 455 -16.86 -25.41 -10.85
CA ALA A 455 -18.31 -25.54 -10.74
C ALA A 455 -19.04 -25.21 -12.06
N ALA A 456 -18.54 -24.19 -12.79
CA ALA A 456 -19.10 -23.81 -14.08
C ALA A 456 -18.98 -24.92 -15.17
N ARG A 457 -18.13 -25.93 -14.97
CA ARG A 457 -17.95 -27.07 -15.86
C ARG A 457 -18.73 -28.33 -15.45
N LEU A 458 -19.29 -28.32 -14.23
CA LEU A 458 -20.06 -29.43 -13.70
C LEU A 458 -21.54 -29.25 -14.06
N PRO A 459 -22.25 -30.35 -14.43
CA PRO A 459 -23.66 -30.25 -14.79
C PRO A 459 -24.56 -30.09 -13.55
N GLY A 460 -25.52 -29.16 -13.64
CA GLY A 460 -26.67 -29.03 -12.76
C GLY A 460 -26.34 -28.97 -11.23
N PRO A 461 -26.97 -29.80 -10.42
CA PRO A 461 -26.90 -29.68 -8.96
C PRO A 461 -25.49 -29.82 -8.36
N ALA A 462 -24.58 -30.51 -9.04
CA ALA A 462 -23.20 -30.71 -8.56
C ALA A 462 -22.40 -29.39 -8.63
N GLY A 463 -22.55 -28.61 -9.70
CA GLY A 463 -21.92 -27.31 -9.84
C GLY A 463 -22.48 -26.29 -8.81
N GLU A 464 -23.80 -26.28 -8.60
CA GLU A 464 -24.42 -25.42 -7.58
C GLU A 464 -23.98 -25.79 -6.16
N ALA A 465 -23.91 -27.08 -5.84
CA ALA A 465 -23.42 -27.54 -4.54
C ALA A 465 -21.96 -27.11 -4.30
N LEU A 466 -21.07 -27.29 -5.30
CA LEU A 466 -19.68 -26.85 -5.18
C LEU A 466 -19.56 -25.34 -5.00
N THR A 467 -20.34 -24.56 -5.75
CA THR A 467 -20.38 -23.09 -5.62
C THR A 467 -20.79 -22.66 -4.22
N ARG A 468 -21.86 -23.24 -3.67
CA ARG A 468 -22.34 -22.94 -2.34
C ARG A 468 -21.30 -23.26 -1.27
N THR A 469 -20.76 -24.49 -1.30
CA THR A 469 -19.71 -24.91 -0.34
C THR A 469 -18.47 -24.01 -0.41
N ALA A 470 -18.03 -23.64 -1.61
CA ALA A 470 -16.86 -22.77 -1.77
C ALA A 470 -17.13 -21.34 -1.25
N ARG A 471 -18.33 -20.80 -1.43
CA ARG A 471 -18.72 -19.49 -0.88
C ARG A 471 -18.81 -19.52 0.65
N GLU A 472 -19.35 -20.58 1.23
CA GLU A 472 -19.39 -20.80 2.67
C GLU A 472 -17.97 -20.92 3.25
N ALA A 473 -17.10 -21.73 2.65
CA ALA A 473 -15.71 -21.90 3.05
C ALA A 473 -14.92 -20.58 2.98
N PHE A 474 -15.12 -19.79 1.92
CA PHE A 474 -14.49 -18.47 1.80
C PHE A 474 -14.98 -17.49 2.88
N THR A 475 -16.29 -17.50 3.16
CA THR A 475 -16.87 -16.67 4.22
C THR A 475 -16.28 -17.04 5.59
N SER A 476 -16.13 -18.33 5.89
CA SER A 476 -15.44 -18.81 7.10
C SER A 476 -13.96 -18.36 7.14
N GLY A 477 -13.26 -18.42 6.00
CA GLY A 477 -11.90 -17.90 5.85
C GLY A 477 -11.80 -16.42 6.17
N MET A 478 -12.71 -15.61 5.63
CA MET A 478 -12.79 -14.17 5.92
C MET A 478 -13.11 -13.90 7.39
N GLN A 479 -14.04 -14.65 7.98
CA GLN A 479 -14.37 -14.56 9.41
C GLN A 479 -13.14 -14.86 10.29
N GLY A 480 -12.40 -15.94 9.98
CA GLY A 480 -11.16 -16.31 10.71
C GLY A 480 -10.08 -15.22 10.63
N ALA A 481 -9.82 -14.70 9.44
CA ALA A 481 -8.90 -13.58 9.25
C ALA A 481 -9.36 -12.31 9.99
N ALA A 482 -10.67 -12.04 9.95
CA ALA A 482 -11.26 -10.90 10.64
C ALA A 482 -11.16 -11.04 12.16
N ALA A 483 -11.41 -12.21 12.73
CA ALA A 483 -11.25 -12.46 14.16
C ALA A 483 -9.79 -12.24 14.61
N ALA A 484 -8.81 -12.73 13.86
CA ALA A 484 -7.40 -12.51 14.14
C ALA A 484 -7.02 -11.02 14.07
N GLY A 485 -7.51 -10.29 13.06
CA GLY A 485 -7.33 -8.85 12.91
C GLY A 485 -7.96 -8.07 14.08
N ALA A 486 -9.17 -8.43 14.50
CA ALA A 486 -9.85 -7.80 15.64
C ALA A 486 -9.04 -7.90 16.93
N VAL A 487 -8.51 -9.10 17.21
CA VAL A 487 -7.66 -9.34 18.40
C VAL A 487 -6.39 -8.50 18.34
N LEU A 488 -5.68 -8.53 17.20
CA LEU A 488 -4.47 -7.74 17.00
C LEU A 488 -4.70 -6.25 17.26
N LEU A 489 -5.78 -5.70 16.68
CA LEU A 489 -6.09 -4.27 16.79
C LEU A 489 -6.59 -3.88 18.17
N ALA A 490 -7.34 -4.74 18.85
CA ALA A 490 -7.77 -4.51 20.23
C ALA A 490 -6.56 -4.45 21.18
N LEU A 491 -5.61 -5.37 21.04
CA LEU A 491 -4.35 -5.36 21.79
C LEU A 491 -3.53 -4.10 21.48
N THR A 492 -3.47 -3.72 20.19
CA THR A 492 -2.76 -2.51 19.76
C THR A 492 -3.43 -1.24 20.31
N ALA A 493 -4.77 -1.18 20.35
CA ALA A 493 -5.51 -0.06 20.95
C ALA A 493 -5.17 0.09 22.44
N ALA A 494 -5.17 -1.01 23.18
CA ALA A 494 -4.78 -1.03 24.59
C ALA A 494 -3.32 -0.57 24.80
N GLY A 495 -2.39 -1.11 23.99
CA GLY A 495 -0.98 -0.72 24.01
C GLY A 495 -0.76 0.75 23.68
N ALA A 496 -1.45 1.28 22.65
CA ALA A 496 -1.38 2.69 22.27
C ALA A 496 -1.93 3.62 23.39
N ALA A 497 -3.04 3.23 24.03
CA ALA A 497 -3.60 3.97 25.16
C ALA A 497 -2.62 4.08 26.32
N VAL A 498 -1.85 3.02 26.60
CA VAL A 498 -0.86 3.02 27.70
C VAL A 498 0.40 3.79 27.30
N THR A 499 0.96 3.56 26.10
CA THR A 499 2.25 4.11 25.68
C THR A 499 2.17 5.59 25.32
N LEU A 500 1.04 6.03 24.75
CA LEU A 500 0.83 7.42 24.32
C LEU A 500 0.02 8.28 25.31
N ARG A 501 -0.37 7.71 26.46
CA ARG A 501 -1.23 8.38 27.48
C ARG A 501 -0.68 9.71 27.99
N ARG A 502 0.63 9.93 27.95
CA ARG A 502 1.32 11.12 28.46
C ARG A 502 1.81 12.08 27.37
N ARG A 503 1.39 11.86 26.14
CA ARG A 503 1.78 12.65 24.96
C ARG A 503 0.52 13.06 24.15
#